data_bc8541cb6669a9d2862f42c7e2877a61
#
_entry.id   bc8541cb6669a9d2862f42c7e2877a61
#
_cell.length_a   1.000
_cell.length_b   1.000
_cell.length_c   1.000
_cell.angle_alpha   90.00
_cell.angle_beta   90.00
_cell.angle_gamma   90.00
#
_symmetry.space_group_name_H-M   'P 1'
#
loop_
_entity.id
_entity.type
_entity.pdbx_description
1 polymer ?
#
loop_
_entity_poly.entity_id
_entity_poly.type
_entity_poly.pdbx_seq_one_letter_code
_entity_poly.pdbx_strand_id
1 'polypeptide(L)'
;IFKGGESVSFYQGGYVRSGVLLQNISLPTPRGSHVFKAGTRIDFTQSGYVRSGVLLQNISLPTPRGSHVFMAGTMAQFYGNGYVEGGTLLHNVSLPTQKGSHVFRAGKWVSFYENGYVSIGTLHLTVSLPTARGSKVYQKGTQVRFHQNGNAL
;
A
#
# COMPACT_ATOMS: atom_id res chain seq x y z
N ILE A 1 4.17 -23.91 -5.00
CA ILE A 1 4.28 -22.71 -4.16
C ILE A 1 3.00 -22.41 -3.37
N PHE A 2 1.89 -23.06 -3.70
CA PHE A 2 0.61 -22.88 -3.00
C PHE A 2 0.34 -24.02 -2.01
N LYS A 3 -0.38 -23.68 -0.93
CA LYS A 3 -0.74 -24.60 0.12
C LYS A 3 -1.81 -25.58 -0.36
N GLY A 4 -1.57 -26.87 -0.22
CA GLY A 4 -2.55 -27.91 -0.53
C GLY A 4 -3.79 -27.80 0.34
N GLY A 5 -4.97 -28.09 -0.24
CA GLY A 5 -6.27 -27.96 0.44
C GLY A 5 -6.85 -26.56 0.45
N GLU A 6 -6.09 -25.54 0.02
CA GLU A 6 -6.58 -24.16 -0.14
C GLU A 6 -6.94 -23.89 -1.61
N SER A 7 -7.91 -23.02 -1.81
CA SER A 7 -8.35 -22.65 -3.15
C SER A 7 -7.31 -21.81 -3.89
N VAL A 8 -7.03 -22.20 -5.13
CA VAL A 8 -6.24 -21.41 -6.09
C VAL A 8 -7.16 -20.96 -7.20
N SER A 9 -7.20 -19.67 -7.48
CA SER A 9 -7.99 -19.11 -8.58
C SER A 9 -7.10 -18.74 -9.77
N PHE A 10 -7.71 -18.76 -10.97
CA PHE A 10 -7.00 -18.52 -12.22
C PHE A 10 -7.72 -17.43 -13.04
N TYR A 11 -6.95 -16.70 -13.82
CA TYR A 11 -7.46 -15.89 -14.90
C TYR A 11 -7.94 -16.77 -16.06
N GLN A 12 -8.74 -16.22 -16.96
CA GLN A 12 -9.27 -16.95 -18.14
C GLN A 12 -8.17 -17.57 -19.01
N GLY A 13 -6.97 -17.02 -19.03
CA GLY A 13 -5.81 -17.55 -19.77
C GLY A 13 -5.03 -18.65 -19.03
N GLY A 14 -5.52 -19.14 -17.87
CA GLY A 14 -4.85 -20.20 -17.09
C GLY A 14 -3.73 -19.70 -16.17
N TYR A 15 -3.45 -18.41 -16.14
CA TYR A 15 -2.48 -17.82 -15.22
C TYR A 15 -3.06 -17.73 -13.82
N VAL A 16 -2.25 -17.98 -12.78
CA VAL A 16 -2.69 -17.88 -11.39
C VAL A 16 -3.10 -16.44 -11.07
N ARG A 17 -4.30 -16.31 -10.53
CA ARG A 17 -4.84 -15.04 -10.03
C ARG A 17 -4.56 -14.89 -8.53
N SER A 18 -4.84 -15.92 -7.74
CA SER A 18 -4.61 -15.87 -6.30
C SER A 18 -4.50 -17.27 -5.68
N GLY A 19 -3.90 -17.33 -4.51
CA GLY A 19 -3.80 -18.55 -3.71
C GLY A 19 -3.19 -18.27 -2.34
N VAL A 20 -3.07 -19.29 -1.50
CA VAL A 20 -2.39 -19.20 -0.21
C VAL A 20 -0.97 -19.78 -0.36
N LEU A 21 0.03 -19.01 0.06
CA LEU A 21 1.43 -19.42 -0.06
C LEU A 21 1.75 -20.58 0.89
N LEU A 22 2.44 -21.59 0.38
CA LEU A 22 2.91 -22.73 1.19
C LEU A 22 4.09 -22.34 2.08
N GLN A 23 4.98 -21.49 1.56
CA GLN A 23 6.22 -21.08 2.23
C GLN A 23 6.51 -19.62 2.00
N ASN A 24 7.39 -19.04 2.81
CA ASN A 24 7.92 -17.70 2.54
C ASN A 24 8.65 -17.72 1.20
N ILE A 25 8.32 -16.79 0.32
CA ILE A 25 8.86 -16.78 -1.03
C ILE A 25 9.06 -15.36 -1.57
N SER A 26 10.15 -15.17 -2.29
CA SER A 26 10.40 -13.94 -3.05
C SER A 26 9.62 -13.98 -4.35
N LEU A 27 8.79 -12.98 -4.59
CA LEU A 27 7.96 -12.87 -5.79
C LEU A 27 8.15 -11.50 -6.45
N PRO A 28 8.06 -11.46 -7.79
CA PRO A 28 8.39 -10.25 -8.54
C PRO A 28 7.28 -9.21 -8.55
N THR A 29 7.69 -7.94 -8.51
CA THR A 29 6.92 -6.81 -9.02
C THR A 29 7.70 -6.19 -10.19
N PRO A 30 7.11 -5.31 -11.02
CA PRO A 30 7.87 -4.62 -12.06
C PRO A 30 9.07 -3.79 -11.56
N ARG A 31 9.13 -3.53 -10.25
CA ARG A 31 10.18 -2.71 -9.61
C ARG A 31 11.04 -3.47 -8.60
N GLY A 32 11.10 -4.78 -8.72
CA GLY A 32 11.91 -5.63 -7.87
C GLY A 32 11.10 -6.74 -7.21
N SER A 33 11.81 -7.66 -6.55
CA SER A 33 11.21 -8.78 -5.86
C SER A 33 11.15 -8.54 -4.37
N HIS A 34 10.06 -8.99 -3.73
CA HIS A 34 9.84 -8.87 -2.31
C HIS A 34 9.45 -10.22 -1.71
N VAL A 35 9.79 -10.44 -0.43
CA VAL A 35 9.48 -11.70 0.25
C VAL A 35 8.11 -11.61 0.92
N PHE A 36 7.24 -12.54 0.58
CA PHE A 36 5.88 -12.65 1.12
C PHE A 36 5.75 -13.83 2.08
N LYS A 37 4.85 -13.68 3.05
CA LYS A 37 4.70 -14.58 4.20
C LYS A 37 3.93 -15.84 3.85
N ALA A 38 4.45 -17.00 4.27
CA ALA A 38 3.76 -18.28 4.22
C ALA A 38 2.40 -18.25 4.95
N GLY A 39 1.47 -19.07 4.49
CA GLY A 39 0.13 -19.19 5.09
C GLY A 39 -0.77 -17.98 4.83
N THR A 40 -0.37 -17.04 4.00
CA THR A 40 -1.16 -15.85 3.65
C THR A 40 -1.55 -15.84 2.18
N ARG A 41 -2.63 -15.12 1.88
CA ARG A 41 -3.11 -14.94 0.51
C ARG A 41 -2.16 -14.05 -0.28
N ILE A 42 -1.92 -14.43 -1.52
CA ILE A 42 -1.23 -13.65 -2.54
C ILE A 42 -2.14 -13.48 -3.76
N ASP A 43 -2.16 -12.29 -4.33
CA ASP A 43 -2.87 -11.99 -5.57
C ASP A 43 -1.87 -11.51 -6.63
N PHE A 44 -2.09 -11.93 -7.87
CA PHE A 44 -1.23 -11.60 -9.02
C PHE A 44 -1.99 -10.81 -10.07
N THR A 45 -1.28 -10.04 -10.87
CA THR A 45 -1.77 -9.50 -12.13
C THR A 45 -1.79 -10.59 -13.21
N GLN A 46 -2.47 -10.35 -14.34
CA GLN A 46 -2.41 -11.25 -15.49
C GLN A 46 -0.99 -11.45 -16.02
N SER A 47 -0.11 -10.48 -15.84
CA SER A 47 1.30 -10.55 -16.23
C SER A 47 2.18 -11.34 -15.26
N GLY A 48 1.60 -11.88 -14.16
CA GLY A 48 2.33 -12.70 -13.18
C GLY A 48 3.08 -11.91 -12.11
N TYR A 49 2.94 -10.60 -12.06
CA TYR A 49 3.48 -9.77 -10.98
C TYR A 49 2.55 -9.75 -9.77
N VAL A 50 3.12 -9.59 -8.58
CA VAL A 50 2.32 -9.46 -7.36
C VAL A 50 1.47 -8.18 -7.42
N ARG A 51 0.17 -8.35 -7.14
CA ARG A 51 -0.78 -7.25 -6.93
C ARG A 51 -0.97 -6.93 -5.46
N SER A 52 -1.06 -7.95 -4.62
CA SER A 52 -1.13 -7.79 -3.16
C SER A 52 -0.64 -9.02 -2.44
N GLY A 53 -0.08 -8.83 -1.24
CA GLY A 53 0.39 -9.91 -0.38
C GLY A 53 0.85 -9.39 0.97
N VAL A 54 1.03 -10.29 1.93
CA VAL A 54 1.52 -9.97 3.27
C VAL A 54 3.05 -10.02 3.28
N LEU A 55 3.67 -8.91 3.67
CA LEU A 55 5.12 -8.77 3.75
C LEU A 55 5.70 -9.66 4.86
N LEU A 56 6.83 -10.35 4.59
CA LEU A 56 7.51 -11.12 5.62
C LEU A 56 8.30 -10.23 6.58
N GLN A 57 8.89 -9.16 6.09
CA GLN A 57 9.78 -8.26 6.84
C GLN A 57 9.46 -6.80 6.57
N ASN A 58 9.93 -5.92 7.46
CA ASN A 58 9.88 -4.49 7.20
C ASN A 58 10.70 -4.17 5.95
N ILE A 59 10.12 -3.44 5.02
CA ILE A 59 10.77 -3.18 3.73
C ILE A 59 10.42 -1.80 3.18
N SER A 60 11.38 -1.17 2.53
CA SER A 60 11.18 0.07 1.78
C SER A 60 10.58 -0.26 0.41
N LEU A 61 9.42 0.32 0.11
CA LEU A 61 8.72 0.16 -1.16
C LEU A 61 8.61 1.51 -1.88
N PRO A 62 8.74 1.52 -3.21
CA PRO A 62 8.78 2.76 -3.99
C PRO A 62 7.38 3.32 -4.26
N THR A 63 7.28 4.65 -4.21
CA THR A 63 6.24 5.44 -4.88
C THR A 63 6.90 6.33 -5.93
N PRO A 64 6.15 6.96 -6.86
CA PRO A 64 6.73 7.95 -7.78
C PRO A 64 7.39 9.14 -7.08
N ARG A 65 7.12 9.35 -5.79
CA ARG A 65 7.61 10.49 -4.99
C ARG A 65 8.55 10.09 -3.86
N GLY A 66 9.17 8.93 -3.96
CA GLY A 66 10.12 8.42 -2.97
C GLY A 66 9.70 7.08 -2.39
N SER A 67 10.59 6.48 -1.61
CA SER A 67 10.37 5.18 -0.98
C SER A 67 10.04 5.34 0.50
N HIS A 68 9.16 4.49 1.00
CA HIS A 68 8.73 4.50 2.40
C HIS A 68 8.77 3.10 2.98
N VAL A 69 9.02 2.98 4.30
CA VAL A 69 9.14 1.68 4.98
C VAL A 69 7.78 1.20 5.46
N PHE A 70 7.44 -0.01 5.04
CA PHE A 70 6.19 -0.69 5.42
C PHE A 70 6.45 -1.85 6.37
N MET A 71 5.46 -2.12 7.21
CA MET A 71 5.55 -3.02 8.35
C MET A 71 5.43 -4.49 7.94
N ALA A 72 6.32 -5.33 8.49
CA ALA A 72 6.24 -6.79 8.40
C ALA A 72 4.91 -7.33 8.94
N GLY A 73 4.43 -8.43 8.36
CA GLY A 73 3.19 -9.07 8.77
C GLY A 73 1.93 -8.34 8.34
N THR A 74 2.04 -7.28 7.55
CA THR A 74 0.91 -6.52 7.02
C THR A 74 0.82 -6.61 5.50
N MET A 75 -0.37 -6.36 4.96
CA MET A 75 -0.61 -6.37 3.52
C MET A 75 0.06 -5.17 2.84
N ALA A 76 0.66 -5.41 1.67
CA ALA A 76 1.04 -4.39 0.72
C ALA A 76 0.28 -4.62 -0.60
N GLN A 77 -0.15 -3.53 -1.24
CA GLN A 77 -0.82 -3.53 -2.53
C GLN A 77 0.02 -2.74 -3.53
N PHE A 78 0.03 -3.20 -4.77
CA PHE A 78 0.86 -2.62 -5.83
C PHE A 78 0.01 -2.27 -7.05
N TYR A 79 0.33 -1.14 -7.67
CA TYR A 79 -0.13 -0.83 -9.02
C TYR A 79 0.52 -1.76 -10.05
N GLY A 80 -0.06 -1.84 -11.24
CA GLY A 80 0.47 -2.68 -12.32
C GLY A 80 1.90 -2.32 -12.77
N ASN A 81 2.36 -1.09 -12.49
CA ASN A 81 3.72 -0.63 -12.75
C ASN A 81 4.71 -0.90 -11.60
N GLY A 82 4.26 -1.56 -10.52
CA GLY A 82 5.08 -1.96 -9.37
C GLY A 82 5.28 -0.91 -8.28
N TYR A 83 4.74 0.29 -8.43
CA TYR A 83 4.67 1.24 -7.32
C TYR A 83 3.67 0.78 -6.27
N VAL A 84 3.93 1.09 -5.00
CA VAL A 84 3.00 0.74 -3.93
C VAL A 84 1.71 1.57 -4.05
N GLU A 85 0.58 0.88 -4.01
CA GLU A 85 -0.76 1.47 -3.93
C GLU A 85 -1.17 1.74 -2.49
N GLY A 86 -0.78 0.85 -1.56
CA GLY A 86 -1.05 1.02 -0.14
C GLY A 86 -0.35 -0.02 0.72
N GLY A 87 -0.23 0.31 2.00
CA GLY A 87 0.38 -0.55 3.01
C GLY A 87 0.33 0.10 4.39
N THR A 88 0.79 -0.63 5.41
CA THR A 88 0.89 -0.13 6.78
C THR A 88 2.27 0.44 7.05
N LEU A 89 2.33 1.72 7.44
CA LEU A 89 3.60 2.43 7.70
C LEU A 89 4.30 1.86 8.94
N LEU A 90 5.63 1.70 8.86
CA LEU A 90 6.44 1.33 10.03
C LEU A 90 6.71 2.52 10.94
N HIS A 91 6.89 3.72 10.38
CA HIS A 91 7.24 4.95 11.10
C HIS A 91 6.22 6.06 10.85
N ASN A 92 6.14 7.01 11.79
CA ASN A 92 5.53 8.31 11.47
C ASN A 92 6.37 8.97 10.38
N VAL A 93 5.74 9.37 9.29
CA VAL A 93 6.46 9.90 8.13
C VAL A 93 5.69 11.02 7.46
N SER A 94 6.42 12.03 7.00
CA SER A 94 5.86 13.10 6.17
C SER A 94 5.68 12.59 4.74
N LEU A 95 4.44 12.62 4.26
CA LEU A 95 4.07 12.18 2.92
C LEU A 95 3.39 13.30 2.15
N PRO A 96 3.61 13.38 0.83
CA PRO A 96 3.07 14.46 0.01
C PRO A 96 1.59 14.27 -0.31
N THR A 97 0.84 15.35 -0.23
CA THR A 97 -0.44 15.54 -0.93
C THR A 97 -0.25 16.58 -2.02
N GLN A 98 -1.22 16.73 -2.90
CA GLN A 98 -1.12 17.78 -3.98
C GLN A 98 -1.01 19.21 -3.40
N LYS A 99 -1.42 19.42 -2.16
CA LYS A 99 -1.40 20.74 -1.47
C LYS A 99 -0.46 20.82 -0.27
N GLY A 100 0.62 20.04 -0.29
CA GLY A 100 1.63 20.03 0.76
C GLY A 100 1.81 18.67 1.41
N SER A 101 2.79 18.58 2.31
CA SER A 101 3.11 17.34 3.01
C SER A 101 2.57 17.36 4.43
N HIS A 102 2.11 16.21 4.89
CA HIS A 102 1.60 16.02 6.24
C HIS A 102 2.17 14.76 6.88
N VAL A 103 2.28 14.74 8.21
CA VAL A 103 2.82 13.58 8.93
C VAL A 103 1.72 12.55 9.19
N PHE A 104 1.93 11.35 8.65
CA PHE A 104 1.03 10.21 8.82
C PHE A 104 1.57 9.23 9.85
N ARG A 105 0.65 8.53 10.53
CA ARG A 105 0.92 7.75 11.73
C ARG A 105 1.44 6.36 11.43
N ALA A 106 2.50 5.95 12.15
CA ALA A 106 3.00 4.57 12.18
C ALA A 106 1.91 3.57 12.59
N GLY A 107 1.99 2.34 12.08
CA GLY A 107 1.05 1.27 12.38
C GLY A 107 -0.33 1.44 11.75
N LYS A 108 -0.49 2.43 10.86
CA LYS A 108 -1.75 2.71 10.16
C LYS A 108 -1.59 2.58 8.66
N TRP A 109 -2.67 2.19 8.01
CA TRP A 109 -2.74 2.08 6.56
C TRP A 109 -2.62 3.44 5.89
N VAL A 110 -1.85 3.49 4.81
CA VAL A 110 -1.79 4.61 3.88
C VAL A 110 -2.00 4.09 2.46
N SER A 111 -2.74 4.85 1.67
CA SER A 111 -2.90 4.60 0.24
C SER A 111 -2.42 5.80 -0.56
N PHE A 112 -1.96 5.53 -1.77
CA PHE A 112 -1.45 6.53 -2.71
C PHE A 112 -2.26 6.49 -4.00
N TYR A 113 -2.33 7.60 -4.68
CA TYR A 113 -2.68 7.66 -6.09
C TYR A 113 -1.50 7.19 -6.96
N GLU A 114 -1.75 6.87 -8.22
CA GLU A 114 -0.70 6.43 -9.16
C GLU A 114 0.45 7.43 -9.31
N ASN A 115 0.19 8.72 -9.08
CA ASN A 115 1.20 9.78 -9.10
C ASN A 115 1.98 9.93 -7.79
N GLY A 116 1.73 9.08 -6.78
CA GLY A 116 2.44 9.00 -5.51
C GLY A 116 1.96 9.98 -4.43
N TYR A 117 0.93 10.77 -4.67
CA TYR A 117 0.28 11.56 -3.61
C TYR A 117 -0.62 10.69 -2.75
N VAL A 118 -0.69 11.00 -1.44
CA VAL A 118 -1.58 10.28 -0.50
C VAL A 118 -3.04 10.46 -0.91
N SER A 119 -3.76 9.35 -0.96
CA SER A 119 -5.22 9.31 -1.13
C SER A 119 -5.96 9.07 0.18
N ILE A 120 -5.41 8.23 1.06
CA ILE A 120 -5.95 7.93 2.39
C ILE A 120 -4.79 7.79 3.38
N GLY A 121 -4.94 8.35 4.58
CA GLY A 121 -3.98 8.13 5.66
C GLY A 121 -4.49 8.63 6.99
N THR A 122 -3.88 8.16 8.09
CA THR A 122 -4.19 8.58 9.45
C THR A 122 -3.19 9.63 9.92
N LEU A 123 -3.65 10.80 10.31
CA LEU A 123 -2.80 11.90 10.74
C LEU A 123 -2.09 11.57 12.07
N HIS A 124 -0.81 11.92 12.15
CA HIS A 124 -0.03 11.85 13.40
C HIS A 124 -0.21 13.11 14.26
N LEU A 125 -0.42 14.25 13.64
CA LEU A 125 -0.57 15.56 14.28
C LEU A 125 -1.94 16.17 13.98
N THR A 126 -2.42 17.02 14.86
CA THR A 126 -3.56 17.91 14.57
C THR A 126 -3.11 18.95 13.56
N VAL A 127 -3.86 19.11 12.47
CA VAL A 127 -3.47 19.96 11.35
C VAL A 127 -4.69 20.59 10.67
N SER A 128 -4.52 21.80 10.16
CA SER A 128 -5.51 22.43 9.28
C SER A 128 -5.25 21.99 7.84
N LEU A 129 -6.26 21.40 7.21
CA LEU A 129 -6.19 20.92 5.84
C LEU A 129 -7.13 21.70 4.93
N PRO A 130 -6.71 21.96 3.67
CA PRO A 130 -7.59 22.56 2.69
C PRO A 130 -8.73 21.61 2.33
N THR A 131 -9.92 22.16 2.19
CA THR A 131 -11.12 21.47 1.70
C THR A 131 -11.70 22.24 0.51
N ALA A 132 -12.73 21.72 -0.13
CA ALA A 132 -13.43 22.42 -1.20
C ALA A 132 -14.12 23.72 -0.73
N ARG A 133 -14.35 23.85 0.59
CA ARG A 133 -15.06 25.00 1.20
C ARG A 133 -14.17 25.86 2.10
N GLY A 134 -12.85 25.80 1.94
CA GLY A 134 -11.87 26.49 2.79
C GLY A 134 -11.02 25.50 3.59
N SER A 135 -10.50 25.93 4.73
CA SER A 135 -9.67 25.07 5.60
C SER A 135 -10.47 24.52 6.78
N LYS A 136 -10.15 23.29 7.17
CA LYS A 136 -10.75 22.61 8.34
C LYS A 136 -9.67 21.96 9.19
N VAL A 137 -9.81 22.07 10.51
CA VAL A 137 -8.91 21.41 11.46
C VAL A 137 -9.31 19.95 11.64
N TYR A 138 -8.32 19.07 11.46
CA TYR A 138 -8.44 17.63 11.71
C TYR A 138 -7.56 17.25 12.88
N GLN A 139 -8.12 16.50 13.82
CA GLN A 139 -7.41 16.05 15.01
C GLN A 139 -6.42 14.94 14.69
N LYS A 140 -5.33 14.85 15.46
CA LYS A 140 -4.42 13.70 15.42
C LYS A 140 -5.19 12.37 15.56
N GLY A 141 -4.80 11.36 14.82
CA GLY A 141 -5.47 10.06 14.81
C GLY A 141 -6.67 9.97 13.89
N THR A 142 -7.07 11.07 13.23
CA THR A 142 -8.13 11.05 12.23
C THR A 142 -7.63 10.44 10.94
N GLN A 143 -8.37 9.47 10.39
CA GLN A 143 -8.17 9.02 9.02
C GLN A 143 -8.78 10.02 8.05
N VAL A 144 -7.97 10.52 7.13
CA VAL A 144 -8.38 11.51 6.13
C VAL A 144 -8.28 10.91 4.74
N ARG A 145 -9.28 11.20 3.92
CA ARG A 145 -9.25 10.97 2.47
C ARG A 145 -8.96 12.29 1.78
N PHE A 146 -8.15 12.22 0.74
CA PHE A 146 -7.81 13.36 -0.10
C PHE A 146 -8.34 13.14 -1.52
N HIS A 147 -8.83 14.20 -2.13
CA HIS A 147 -9.03 14.22 -3.57
C HIS A 147 -7.68 14.29 -4.32
N GLN A 148 -7.68 13.96 -5.60
CA GLN A 148 -6.48 14.08 -6.44
C GLN A 148 -5.92 15.53 -6.47
N ASN A 149 -6.76 16.54 -6.28
CA ASN A 149 -6.33 17.95 -6.17
C ASN A 149 -5.77 18.33 -4.78
N GLY A 150 -5.68 17.37 -3.85
CA GLY A 150 -5.12 17.56 -2.50
C GLY A 150 -6.09 18.13 -1.46
N ASN A 151 -7.34 18.38 -1.81
CA ASN A 151 -8.35 18.75 -0.80
C ASN A 151 -8.71 17.56 0.08
N ALA A 152 -8.79 17.77 1.38
CA ALA A 152 -9.36 16.81 2.33
C ALA A 152 -10.89 16.71 2.16
N LEU A 153 -11.41 15.49 2.30
CA LEU A 153 -12.85 15.15 2.28
C LEU A 153 -13.47 15.23 3.66
#